data_7887ca6e8a6ce11cb38499d53cd5dfb9
#
_entry.id   7887ca6e8a6ce11cb38499d53cd5dfb9
#
_cell.length_a   1.000
_cell.length_b   1.000
_cell.length_c   1.000
_cell.angle_alpha   90.00
_cell.angle_beta   90.00
_cell.angle_gamma   90.00
#
_symmetry.space_group_name_H-M   'P 1'
#
loop_
_entity.id
_entity.type
_entity.pdbx_description
1 polymer ?
#
loop_
_entity_poly.entity_id
_entity_poly.type
_entity_poly.pdbx_seq_one_letter_code
_entity_poly.pdbx_strand_id
1 'polypeptide(L)'
;FKDWNGGIPPYRISPYEGIRDKFGEDCVTYTDGKRRLCLRCGERFVCLTQEGRLALGSRSEAEEFVITDWGQGKMNLQAASTGCYLTSVDEDGKLFANRSEAFGRHVKECFCVEMLPDGRFRLTTWRGRDVYWDSEGMLRAATDEQVGIGWPGENRALFGIEQTWDGTARAVTLASEADKVVIVLGTNPVINGQIGQDREQYGLPSAQIALFEAVKKVN
;
A
#
# COMPACT_ATOMS: atom_id res chain seq x y z
N PHE A 1 11.07 -7.58 9.13
CA PHE A 1 10.96 -8.14 7.78
C PHE A 1 10.96 -9.67 7.86
N LYS A 2 10.00 -10.31 7.22
CA LYS A 2 9.85 -11.76 7.15
C LYS A 2 10.34 -12.21 5.78
N ASP A 3 11.42 -12.97 5.74
CA ASP A 3 11.94 -13.51 4.49
C ASP A 3 11.22 -14.82 4.13
N TRP A 4 10.93 -15.01 2.87
CA TRP A 4 10.36 -16.23 2.32
C TRP A 4 11.20 -17.47 2.63
N ASN A 5 12.53 -17.36 2.59
CA ASN A 5 13.47 -18.45 2.85
C ASN A 5 13.91 -18.55 4.32
N GLY A 6 13.62 -17.55 5.14
CA GLY A 6 14.14 -17.42 6.50
C GLY A 6 13.34 -18.15 7.57
N GLY A 7 12.23 -18.81 7.21
CA GLY A 7 11.35 -19.46 8.18
C GLY A 7 10.62 -18.48 9.10
N ILE A 8 10.01 -19.01 10.15
CA ILE A 8 9.31 -18.23 11.18
C ILE A 8 10.25 -18.09 12.38
N PRO A 9 10.74 -16.89 12.70
CA PRO A 9 11.56 -16.70 13.90
C PRO A 9 10.73 -16.96 15.17
N PRO A 10 11.36 -17.48 16.23
CA PRO A 10 10.64 -17.80 17.48
C PRO A 10 10.09 -16.56 18.18
N TYR A 11 10.69 -15.40 17.98
CA TYR A 11 10.20 -14.09 18.42
C TYR A 11 10.68 -13.00 17.48
N ARG A 12 10.03 -11.85 17.55
CA ARG A 12 10.41 -10.64 16.81
C ARG A 12 10.34 -9.46 17.75
N ILE A 13 11.32 -8.58 17.65
CA ILE A 13 11.34 -7.29 18.32
C ILE A 13 11.58 -6.25 17.24
N SER A 14 10.63 -5.38 17.00
CA SER A 14 10.80 -4.24 16.10
C SER A 14 11.70 -3.18 16.75
N PRO A 15 12.32 -2.28 15.96
CA PRO A 15 13.05 -1.14 16.51
C PRO A 15 12.21 -0.32 17.49
N TYR A 16 10.92 -0.10 17.20
CA TYR A 16 9.99 0.58 18.09
C TYR A 16 9.83 -0.14 19.43
N GLU A 17 9.55 -1.45 19.41
CA GLU A 17 9.40 -2.25 20.62
C GLU A 17 10.67 -2.25 21.46
N GLY A 18 11.84 -2.43 20.84
CA GLY A 18 13.12 -2.39 21.58
C GLY A 18 13.44 -1.04 22.20
N ILE A 19 13.10 0.06 21.55
CA ILE A 19 13.27 1.41 22.09
C ILE A 19 12.26 1.65 23.23
N ARG A 20 10.99 1.32 23.02
CA ARG A 20 9.94 1.44 24.04
C ARG A 20 10.28 0.64 25.29
N ASP A 21 10.72 -0.61 25.14
CA ASP A 21 11.06 -1.48 26.26
C ASP A 21 12.26 -0.96 27.07
N LYS A 22 13.17 -0.24 26.40
CA LYS A 22 14.35 0.34 27.07
C LYS A 22 14.05 1.65 27.79
N PHE A 23 13.23 2.53 27.21
CA PHE A 23 13.03 3.90 27.72
C PHE A 23 11.70 4.12 28.42
N GLY A 24 10.78 3.17 28.32
CA GLY A 24 9.41 3.26 28.86
C GLY A 24 8.43 3.81 27.81
N GLU A 25 7.19 3.40 27.94
CA GLU A 25 6.12 3.76 27.00
C GLU A 25 5.83 5.27 26.98
N ASP A 26 5.90 5.91 28.14
CA ASP A 26 5.65 7.35 28.29
C ASP A 26 6.75 8.24 27.65
N CYS A 27 7.92 7.66 27.36
CA CYS A 27 9.05 8.37 26.76
C CYS A 27 9.14 8.20 25.24
N VAL A 28 8.28 7.40 24.64
CA VAL A 28 8.40 7.03 23.22
C VAL A 28 7.08 7.28 22.50
N THR A 29 7.12 8.19 21.53
CA THR A 29 6.01 8.38 20.59
C THR A 29 6.32 7.69 19.26
N TYR A 30 5.28 7.26 18.56
CA TYR A 30 5.42 6.51 17.30
C TYR A 30 4.47 7.02 16.23
N THR A 31 4.95 7.02 15.01
CA THR A 31 4.12 7.11 13.79
C THR A 31 4.72 6.24 12.71
N ASP A 32 3.89 5.65 11.89
CA ASP A 32 4.32 4.90 10.71
C ASP A 32 4.71 5.79 9.52
N GLY A 33 4.45 7.11 9.62
CA GLY A 33 4.73 8.09 8.57
C GLY A 33 3.92 7.90 7.28
N LYS A 34 2.95 6.98 7.28
CA LYS A 34 2.18 6.65 6.08
C LYS A 34 1.02 7.61 5.88
N ARG A 35 0.72 7.89 4.62
CA ARG A 35 -0.50 8.61 4.23
C ARG A 35 -1.69 7.66 4.20
N ARG A 36 -2.89 8.24 4.41
CA ARG A 36 -4.15 7.53 4.19
C ARG A 36 -4.98 8.29 3.18
N LEU A 37 -5.77 7.55 2.43
CA LEU A 37 -6.60 8.10 1.37
C LEU A 37 -7.81 7.23 1.08
N CYS A 38 -8.86 7.86 0.54
CA CYS A 38 -9.95 7.18 -0.11
C CYS A 38 -9.75 7.21 -1.63
N LEU A 39 -10.11 6.10 -2.28
CA LEU A 39 -10.10 5.99 -3.73
C LEU A 39 -11.44 6.41 -4.30
N ARG A 40 -11.44 7.33 -5.27
CA ARG A 40 -12.65 7.86 -5.92
C ARG A 40 -12.71 7.42 -7.38
N CYS A 41 -13.88 6.99 -7.82
CA CYS A 41 -14.19 6.67 -9.22
C CYS A 41 -15.40 7.50 -9.66
N GLY A 42 -15.16 8.61 -10.35
CA GLY A 42 -16.19 9.63 -10.60
C GLY A 42 -16.70 10.24 -9.28
N GLU A 43 -18.01 10.20 -9.07
CA GLU A 43 -18.67 10.68 -7.85
C GLU A 43 -18.78 9.59 -6.76
N ARG A 44 -18.36 8.37 -7.04
CA ARG A 44 -18.43 7.23 -6.13
C ARG A 44 -17.07 6.92 -5.52
N PHE A 45 -17.07 6.21 -4.40
CA PHE A 45 -15.88 5.83 -3.65
C PHE A 45 -15.76 4.32 -3.55
N VAL A 46 -14.51 3.85 -3.46
CA VAL A 46 -14.25 2.44 -3.17
C VAL A 46 -14.61 2.16 -1.71
N CYS A 47 -15.44 1.16 -1.51
CA CYS A 47 -15.86 0.64 -0.22
C CYS A 47 -15.60 -0.87 -0.13
N LEU A 48 -15.67 -1.42 1.08
CA LEU A 48 -15.61 -2.87 1.31
C LEU A 48 -17.01 -3.44 1.54
N THR A 49 -17.28 -4.57 0.90
CA THR A 49 -18.41 -5.42 1.26
C THR A 49 -18.14 -6.16 2.57
N GLN A 50 -19.15 -6.78 3.17
CA GLN A 50 -18.99 -7.63 4.35
C GLN A 50 -18.02 -8.79 4.14
N GLU A 51 -17.87 -9.25 2.89
CA GLU A 51 -16.92 -10.30 2.49
C GLU A 51 -15.50 -9.77 2.22
N GLY A 52 -15.28 -8.47 2.38
CA GLY A 52 -13.99 -7.83 2.11
C GLY A 52 -13.70 -7.62 0.62
N ARG A 53 -14.70 -7.71 -0.28
CA ARG A 53 -14.56 -7.35 -1.71
C ARG A 53 -14.66 -5.84 -1.89
N LEU A 54 -14.04 -5.35 -2.95
CA LEU A 54 -14.08 -3.92 -3.27
C LEU A 54 -15.25 -3.63 -4.21
N ALA A 55 -16.09 -2.68 -3.80
CA ALA A 55 -17.25 -2.20 -4.53
C ALA A 55 -17.26 -0.67 -4.60
N LEU A 56 -18.17 -0.10 -5.40
CA LEU A 56 -18.44 1.32 -5.41
C LEU A 56 -19.60 1.68 -4.48
N GLY A 57 -19.37 2.63 -3.59
CA GLY A 57 -20.35 3.16 -2.64
C GLY A 57 -20.37 4.69 -2.61
N SER A 58 -21.08 5.22 -1.63
CA SER A 58 -21.13 6.66 -1.32
C SER A 58 -19.87 7.10 -0.56
N ARG A 59 -19.69 8.42 -0.37
CA ARG A 59 -18.57 8.96 0.43
C ARG A 59 -18.61 8.49 1.89
N SER A 60 -19.78 8.29 2.47
CA SER A 60 -19.95 7.83 3.86
C SER A 60 -19.58 6.34 4.05
N GLU A 61 -19.57 5.56 2.98
CA GLU A 61 -19.18 4.15 2.96
C GLU A 61 -17.74 3.94 2.52
N ALA A 62 -17.04 5.03 2.12
CA ALA A 62 -15.70 4.97 1.56
C ALA A 62 -14.72 4.28 2.52
N GLU A 63 -13.98 3.30 2.02
CA GLU A 63 -12.86 2.71 2.74
C GLU A 63 -11.66 3.66 2.70
N GLU A 64 -11.02 3.81 3.84
CA GLU A 64 -9.73 4.49 3.96
C GLU A 64 -8.61 3.48 3.79
N PHE A 65 -7.67 3.76 2.89
CA PHE A 65 -6.50 2.91 2.65
C PHE A 65 -5.24 3.54 3.19
N VAL A 66 -4.51 2.79 4.01
CA VAL A 66 -3.13 3.09 4.42
C VAL A 66 -2.20 2.67 3.29
N ILE A 67 -1.38 3.60 2.79
CA ILE A 67 -0.52 3.37 1.64
C ILE A 67 0.91 3.10 2.08
N THR A 68 1.47 1.97 1.63
CA THR A 68 2.91 1.74 1.67
C THR A 68 3.47 1.87 0.26
N ASP A 69 4.21 2.95 0.02
CA ASP A 69 4.86 3.23 -1.27
C ASP A 69 6.28 2.63 -1.27
N TRP A 70 6.51 1.68 -2.16
CA TRP A 70 7.79 1.00 -2.35
C TRP A 70 8.65 1.63 -3.45
N GLY A 71 8.19 2.73 -4.05
CA GLY A 71 8.83 3.35 -5.21
C GLY A 71 8.51 2.65 -6.53
N GLN A 72 8.91 3.28 -7.63
CA GLN A 72 8.70 2.75 -8.99
C GLN A 72 7.23 2.43 -9.31
N GLY A 73 6.30 3.18 -8.73
CA GLY A 73 4.86 2.93 -8.87
C GLY A 73 4.33 1.71 -8.12
N LYS A 74 5.15 1.00 -7.35
CA LYS A 74 4.73 -0.18 -6.57
C LYS A 74 4.23 0.22 -5.20
N MET A 75 3.06 -0.29 -4.81
CA MET A 75 2.46 0.00 -3.50
C MET A 75 1.65 -1.15 -2.94
N ASN A 76 1.50 -1.13 -1.62
CA ASN A 76 0.45 -1.88 -0.93
C ASN A 76 -0.66 -0.93 -0.47
N LEU A 77 -1.89 -1.41 -0.55
CA LEU A 77 -3.07 -0.77 0.00
C LEU A 77 -3.60 -1.62 1.15
N GLN A 78 -3.65 -1.07 2.35
CA GLN A 78 -4.18 -1.74 3.53
C GLN A 78 -5.46 -1.03 3.97
N ALA A 79 -6.58 -1.75 4.01
CA ALA A 79 -7.85 -1.19 4.47
C ALA A 79 -7.74 -0.81 5.96
N ALA A 80 -8.05 0.42 6.30
CA ALA A 80 -7.92 0.92 7.67
C ALA A 80 -8.93 0.29 8.61
N SER A 81 -10.14 -0.03 8.11
CA SER A 81 -11.22 -0.63 8.90
C SER A 81 -10.91 -2.05 9.38
N THR A 82 -10.15 -2.83 8.60
CA THR A 82 -9.86 -4.24 8.90
C THR A 82 -8.39 -4.52 9.20
N GLY A 83 -7.49 -3.61 8.86
CA GLY A 83 -6.05 -3.83 8.88
C GLY A 83 -5.55 -4.85 7.82
N CYS A 84 -6.40 -5.25 6.88
CA CYS A 84 -6.06 -6.23 5.86
C CYS A 84 -5.58 -5.57 4.57
N TYR A 85 -4.59 -6.21 3.94
CA TYR A 85 -4.07 -5.78 2.64
C TYR A 85 -5.01 -6.21 1.50
N LEU A 86 -5.13 -5.31 0.52
CA LEU A 86 -5.72 -5.65 -0.76
C LEU A 86 -4.87 -6.71 -1.47
N THR A 87 -5.50 -7.76 -1.96
CA THR A 87 -4.85 -8.86 -2.70
C THR A 87 -5.65 -9.23 -3.93
N SER A 88 -4.99 -9.79 -4.94
CA SER A 88 -5.62 -10.32 -6.15
C SER A 88 -5.65 -11.84 -6.14
N VAL A 89 -6.77 -12.42 -6.56
CA VAL A 89 -6.90 -13.84 -6.84
C VAL A 89 -6.66 -14.05 -8.33
N ASP A 90 -5.60 -14.79 -8.68
CA ASP A 90 -5.16 -14.93 -10.08
C ASP A 90 -6.15 -15.73 -10.93
N GLU A 91 -6.86 -16.69 -10.32
CA GLU A 91 -7.72 -17.64 -10.99
C GLU A 91 -9.01 -17.00 -11.54
N ASP A 92 -9.62 -16.09 -10.78
CA ASP A 92 -10.90 -15.49 -11.13
C ASP A 92 -10.88 -13.95 -11.16
N GLY A 93 -9.72 -13.35 -10.91
CA GLY A 93 -9.53 -11.91 -10.94
C GLY A 93 -10.19 -11.15 -9.78
N LYS A 94 -10.74 -11.82 -8.77
CA LYS A 94 -11.35 -11.14 -7.63
C LYS A 94 -10.31 -10.40 -6.81
N LEU A 95 -10.70 -9.24 -6.29
CA LEU A 95 -9.91 -8.44 -5.36
C LEU A 95 -10.56 -8.46 -3.99
N PHE A 96 -9.75 -8.71 -2.96
CA PHE A 96 -10.17 -8.75 -1.56
C PHE A 96 -9.22 -7.98 -0.68
N ALA A 97 -9.74 -7.33 0.37
CA ALA A 97 -8.95 -6.86 1.50
C ALA A 97 -9.04 -7.89 2.64
N ASN A 98 -8.28 -8.98 2.53
CA ASN A 98 -8.37 -10.12 3.44
C ASN A 98 -7.04 -10.73 3.88
N ARG A 99 -5.91 -10.10 3.55
CA ARG A 99 -4.58 -10.60 3.93
C ARG A 99 -4.00 -9.76 5.07
N SER A 100 -3.65 -10.42 6.15
CA SER A 100 -3.04 -9.75 7.31
C SER A 100 -1.59 -9.34 7.08
N GLU A 101 -0.91 -9.96 6.13
CA GLU A 101 0.50 -9.68 5.79
C GLU A 101 0.67 -9.60 4.27
N ALA A 102 1.50 -8.67 3.79
CA ALA A 102 1.98 -8.64 2.41
C ALA A 102 3.28 -9.44 2.32
N PHE A 103 3.15 -10.73 2.03
CA PHE A 103 4.25 -11.68 2.15
C PHE A 103 4.11 -12.85 1.17
N GLY A 104 5.25 -13.39 0.73
CA GLY A 104 5.35 -14.60 -0.08
C GLY A 104 6.36 -14.48 -1.22
N ARG A 105 6.53 -15.55 -1.97
CA ARG A 105 7.35 -15.56 -3.19
C ARG A 105 6.81 -14.61 -4.26
N HIS A 106 5.50 -14.53 -4.34
CA HIS A 106 4.76 -13.60 -5.19
C HIS A 106 3.86 -12.78 -4.27
N VAL A 107 4.19 -11.49 -4.12
CA VAL A 107 3.43 -10.60 -3.23
C VAL A 107 2.20 -10.12 -3.99
N LYS A 108 1.10 -10.90 -3.93
CA LYS A 108 -0.18 -10.61 -4.57
C LYS A 108 -0.85 -9.35 -4.01
N GLU A 109 -0.38 -8.87 -2.87
CA GLU A 109 -0.77 -7.63 -2.20
C GLU A 109 -0.06 -6.39 -2.79
N CYS A 110 0.88 -6.58 -3.74
CA CYS A 110 1.56 -5.49 -4.42
C CYS A 110 0.79 -5.09 -5.68
N PHE A 111 0.50 -3.81 -5.80
CA PHE A 111 -0.11 -3.20 -6.99
C PHE A 111 0.84 -2.19 -7.61
N CYS A 112 0.77 -2.07 -8.93
CA CYS A 112 1.46 -1.01 -9.64
C CYS A 112 0.47 0.10 -9.97
N VAL A 113 0.93 1.34 -9.81
CA VAL A 113 0.17 2.56 -10.09
C VAL A 113 0.75 3.25 -11.31
N GLU A 114 -0.10 3.56 -12.25
CA GLU A 114 0.24 4.40 -13.39
C GLU A 114 -0.57 5.70 -13.32
N MET A 115 0.15 6.81 -13.15
CA MET A 115 -0.46 8.14 -13.15
C MET A 115 -0.81 8.57 -14.58
N LEU A 116 -2.00 9.14 -14.75
CA LEU A 116 -2.47 9.68 -16.02
C LEU A 116 -2.26 11.20 -16.06
N PRO A 117 -2.21 11.80 -17.27
CA PRO A 117 -2.00 13.24 -17.43
C PRO A 117 -3.08 14.13 -16.75
N ASP A 118 -4.28 13.59 -16.54
CA ASP A 118 -5.40 14.29 -15.89
C ASP A 118 -5.42 14.17 -14.36
N GLY A 119 -4.35 13.60 -13.77
CA GLY A 119 -4.18 13.42 -12.34
C GLY A 119 -4.91 12.20 -11.77
N ARG A 120 -5.66 11.47 -12.56
CA ARG A 120 -6.18 10.15 -12.17
C ARG A 120 -5.08 9.09 -12.29
N PHE A 121 -5.35 7.92 -11.81
CA PHE A 121 -4.44 6.79 -11.95
C PHE A 121 -5.19 5.49 -12.22
N ARG A 122 -4.47 4.52 -12.71
CA ARG A 122 -4.93 3.14 -12.84
C ARG A 122 -4.06 2.21 -12.01
N LEU A 123 -4.65 1.08 -11.63
CA LEU A 123 -3.97 0.02 -10.90
C LEU A 123 -3.78 -1.19 -11.82
N THR A 124 -2.62 -1.80 -11.69
CA THR A 124 -2.42 -3.18 -12.17
C THR A 124 -1.96 -4.06 -11.00
N THR A 125 -2.25 -5.35 -11.09
CA THR A 125 -1.77 -6.31 -10.09
C THR A 125 -0.26 -6.53 -10.23
N TRP A 126 0.34 -7.27 -9.29
CA TRP A 126 1.73 -7.69 -9.34
C TRP A 126 2.14 -8.41 -10.65
N ARG A 127 1.18 -9.00 -11.37
CA ARG A 127 1.38 -9.63 -12.71
C ARG A 127 1.15 -8.67 -13.88
N GLY A 128 0.90 -7.39 -13.62
CA GLY A 128 0.59 -6.41 -14.66
C GLY A 128 -0.83 -6.54 -15.23
N ARG A 129 -1.77 -7.18 -14.50
CA ARG A 129 -3.15 -7.30 -14.91
C ARG A 129 -3.92 -6.04 -14.59
N ASP A 130 -4.58 -5.45 -15.58
CA ASP A 130 -5.40 -4.25 -15.39
C ASP A 130 -6.57 -4.51 -14.42
N VAL A 131 -6.84 -3.50 -13.59
CA VAL A 131 -7.98 -3.49 -12.68
C VAL A 131 -9.15 -2.76 -13.35
N TYR A 132 -10.36 -3.33 -13.25
CA TYR A 132 -11.57 -2.83 -13.89
C TYR A 132 -12.82 -3.04 -13.02
N TRP A 133 -13.91 -2.36 -13.36
CA TRP A 133 -15.23 -2.57 -12.74
C TRP A 133 -16.02 -3.58 -13.56
N ASP A 134 -16.53 -4.64 -12.92
CA ASP A 134 -17.44 -5.57 -13.57
C ASP A 134 -18.88 -5.00 -13.65
N SER A 135 -19.79 -5.74 -14.29
CA SER A 135 -21.18 -5.32 -14.46
C SER A 135 -21.97 -5.19 -13.14
N GLU A 136 -21.47 -5.80 -12.07
CA GLU A 136 -22.06 -5.72 -10.72
C GLU A 136 -21.50 -4.56 -9.92
N GLY A 137 -20.57 -3.78 -10.48
CA GLY A 137 -19.86 -2.68 -9.78
C GLY A 137 -18.82 -3.16 -8.79
N MET A 138 -18.30 -4.37 -8.96
CA MET A 138 -17.23 -4.92 -8.16
C MET A 138 -15.87 -4.73 -8.85
N LEU A 139 -14.84 -4.43 -8.09
CA LEU A 139 -13.49 -4.30 -8.63
C LEU A 139 -12.89 -5.68 -8.88
N ARG A 140 -12.30 -5.85 -10.05
CA ARG A 140 -11.62 -7.07 -10.49
C ARG A 140 -10.32 -6.79 -11.21
N ALA A 141 -9.43 -7.78 -11.22
CA ALA A 141 -8.26 -7.82 -12.11
C ALA A 141 -8.59 -8.65 -13.36
N ALA A 142 -8.04 -8.26 -14.50
CA ALA A 142 -8.18 -9.04 -15.73
C ALA A 142 -7.55 -10.43 -15.58
N THR A 143 -8.21 -11.46 -16.06
CA THR A 143 -7.67 -12.83 -16.13
C THR A 143 -6.75 -13.01 -17.34
N ASP A 144 -5.99 -14.09 -17.37
CA ASP A 144 -5.09 -14.41 -18.50
C ASP A 144 -5.85 -14.52 -19.83
N GLU A 145 -7.03 -15.11 -19.80
CA GLU A 145 -7.92 -15.24 -20.97
C GLU A 145 -8.37 -13.86 -21.47
N GLN A 146 -8.81 -13.00 -20.57
CA GLN A 146 -9.25 -11.63 -20.90
C GLN A 146 -8.12 -10.79 -21.48
N VAL A 147 -6.91 -10.90 -20.93
CA VAL A 147 -5.73 -10.20 -21.47
C VAL A 147 -5.40 -10.69 -22.88
N GLY A 148 -5.53 -12.00 -23.14
CA GLY A 148 -5.29 -12.59 -24.46
C GLY A 148 -6.18 -12.03 -25.57
N ILE A 149 -7.35 -11.49 -25.24
CA ILE A 149 -8.27 -10.83 -26.18
C ILE A 149 -8.30 -9.30 -26.05
N GLY A 150 -7.32 -8.68 -25.34
CA GLY A 150 -7.21 -7.23 -25.19
C GLY A 150 -8.16 -6.60 -24.15
N TRP A 151 -8.80 -7.42 -23.32
CA TRP A 151 -9.65 -6.93 -22.20
C TRP A 151 -8.77 -6.46 -21.02
N PRO A 152 -9.18 -5.45 -20.26
CA PRO A 152 -10.48 -4.77 -20.27
C PRO A 152 -10.58 -3.56 -21.22
N GLY A 153 -9.55 -3.23 -21.98
CA GLY A 153 -9.59 -2.12 -22.91
C GLY A 153 -9.96 -0.79 -22.24
N GLU A 154 -11.07 -0.17 -22.67
CA GLU A 154 -11.54 1.11 -22.13
C GLU A 154 -12.27 0.99 -20.78
N ASN A 155 -12.62 -0.23 -20.34
CA ASN A 155 -13.33 -0.47 -19.06
C ASN A 155 -12.39 -0.51 -17.84
N ARG A 156 -11.14 -0.07 -17.96
CA ARG A 156 -10.21 0.03 -16.85
C ARG A 156 -10.74 0.94 -15.75
N ALA A 157 -10.54 0.54 -14.51
CA ALA A 157 -10.87 1.37 -13.37
C ALA A 157 -9.90 2.56 -13.29
N LEU A 158 -10.45 3.77 -13.30
CA LEU A 158 -9.70 5.02 -13.14
C LEU A 158 -10.03 5.64 -11.80
N PHE A 159 -9.01 5.92 -11.01
CA PHE A 159 -9.16 6.40 -9.66
C PHE A 159 -8.64 7.82 -9.51
N GLY A 160 -9.38 8.64 -8.76
CA GLY A 160 -8.87 9.82 -8.09
C GLY A 160 -8.52 9.52 -6.64
N ILE A 161 -7.81 10.42 -6.00
CA ILE A 161 -7.39 10.33 -4.60
C ILE A 161 -8.07 11.43 -3.80
N GLU A 162 -8.60 11.08 -2.63
CA GLU A 162 -8.95 12.01 -1.56
C GLU A 162 -8.09 11.67 -0.35
N GLN A 163 -7.05 12.48 -0.08
CA GLN A 163 -6.18 12.27 1.08
C GLN A 163 -6.91 12.61 2.37
N THR A 164 -6.94 11.68 3.31
CA THR A 164 -7.60 11.82 4.63
C THR A 164 -6.62 12.04 5.76
N TRP A 165 -5.36 11.58 5.59
CA TRP A 165 -4.29 11.70 6.59
C TRP A 165 -2.93 11.90 5.94
N ASP A 166 -2.18 12.85 6.49
CA ASP A 166 -0.79 13.11 6.11
C ASP A 166 0.16 12.60 7.20
N GLY A 167 0.72 11.40 6.97
CA GLY A 167 1.66 10.79 7.91
C GLY A 167 3.00 11.52 7.97
N THR A 168 3.42 12.19 6.90
CA THR A 168 4.64 13.01 6.90
C THR A 168 4.46 14.24 7.79
N ALA A 169 3.34 14.95 7.66
CA ALA A 169 3.05 16.09 8.53
C ALA A 169 2.99 15.67 10.00
N ARG A 170 2.37 14.51 10.30
CA ARG A 170 2.36 13.96 11.66
C ARG A 170 3.77 13.65 12.17
N ALA A 171 4.62 13.02 11.35
CA ALA A 171 6.00 12.71 11.71
C ALA A 171 6.81 14.00 12.00
N VAL A 172 6.65 15.04 11.20
CA VAL A 172 7.29 16.34 11.41
C VAL A 172 6.85 16.96 12.74
N THR A 173 5.55 16.94 13.05
CA THR A 173 5.04 17.44 14.34
C THR A 173 5.68 16.70 15.52
N LEU A 174 5.66 15.37 15.52
CA LEU A 174 6.26 14.57 16.59
C LEU A 174 7.78 14.80 16.70
N ALA A 175 8.46 14.91 15.56
CA ALA A 175 9.89 15.16 15.54
C ALA A 175 10.28 16.52 16.13
N SER A 176 9.46 17.56 15.91
CA SER A 176 9.72 18.89 16.47
C SER A 176 9.55 18.98 17.99
N GLU A 177 8.84 18.03 18.58
CA GLU A 177 8.57 17.94 20.02
C GLU A 177 9.52 16.95 20.75
N ALA A 178 10.29 16.15 19.99
CA ALA A 178 11.13 15.09 20.54
C ALA A 178 12.58 15.55 20.76
N ASP A 179 13.22 15.08 21.82
CA ASP A 179 14.66 15.29 22.06
C ASP A 179 15.53 14.55 21.04
N LYS A 180 15.05 13.40 20.59
CA LYS A 180 15.74 12.54 19.61
C LYS A 180 14.73 11.81 18.72
N VAL A 181 15.08 11.70 17.45
CA VAL A 181 14.26 10.99 16.44
C VAL A 181 15.02 9.80 15.90
N VAL A 182 14.34 8.65 15.83
CA VAL A 182 14.83 7.45 15.14
C VAL A 182 13.92 7.19 13.95
N ILE A 183 14.48 7.22 12.75
CA ILE A 183 13.75 6.93 11.50
C ILE A 183 14.23 5.57 10.98
N VAL A 184 13.28 4.66 10.77
CA VAL A 184 13.56 3.34 10.18
C VAL A 184 13.02 3.34 8.76
N LEU A 185 13.92 3.28 7.79
CA LEU A 185 13.60 3.28 6.36
C LEU A 185 14.14 2.02 5.70
N GLY A 186 13.52 1.62 4.59
CA GLY A 186 14.01 0.44 3.88
C GLY A 186 13.17 0.08 2.67
N THR A 187 13.65 -0.90 1.93
CA THR A 187 12.99 -1.49 0.77
C THR A 187 12.63 -2.94 1.05
N ASN A 188 11.67 -3.46 0.32
CA ASN A 188 11.31 -4.88 0.37
C ASN A 188 11.94 -5.59 -0.83
N PRO A 189 12.88 -6.52 -0.62
CA PRO A 189 13.59 -7.19 -1.73
C PRO A 189 12.66 -8.03 -2.61
N VAL A 190 11.52 -8.49 -2.10
CA VAL A 190 10.55 -9.28 -2.89
C VAL A 190 9.65 -8.39 -3.73
N ILE A 191 9.38 -7.15 -3.30
CA ILE A 191 8.55 -6.18 -4.03
C ILE A 191 9.41 -5.36 -4.99
N ASN A 192 10.56 -4.87 -4.54
CA ASN A 192 11.46 -4.05 -5.36
C ASN A 192 12.36 -4.87 -6.28
N GLY A 193 12.59 -6.16 -5.98
CA GLY A 193 13.19 -7.16 -6.84
C GLY A 193 12.28 -8.36 -6.98
N GLN A 194 12.61 -9.30 -7.86
CA GLN A 194 11.91 -10.58 -8.01
C GLN A 194 12.96 -11.70 -8.07
N ILE A 195 12.54 -12.93 -7.79
CA ILE A 195 13.44 -14.09 -7.96
C ILE A 195 13.84 -14.18 -9.44
N GLY A 196 15.16 -14.08 -9.70
CA GLY A 196 15.71 -14.06 -11.04
C GLY A 196 15.70 -12.69 -11.74
N GLN A 197 15.28 -11.63 -11.05
CA GLN A 197 15.30 -10.27 -11.55
C GLN A 197 15.72 -9.32 -10.43
N ASP A 198 16.96 -8.84 -10.50
CA ASP A 198 17.50 -7.90 -9.52
C ASP A 198 16.80 -6.54 -9.56
N ARG A 199 16.97 -5.78 -8.48
CA ARG A 199 16.49 -4.40 -8.43
C ARG A 199 17.28 -3.54 -9.41
N GLU A 200 16.58 -2.72 -10.17
CA GLU A 200 17.21 -1.74 -11.06
C GLU A 200 17.79 -0.53 -10.29
N GLN A 201 17.23 -0.24 -9.12
CA GLN A 201 17.63 0.90 -8.29
C GLN A 201 17.88 0.47 -6.85
N TYR A 202 18.97 0.98 -6.27
CA TYR A 202 19.40 0.69 -4.89
C TYR A 202 18.94 1.75 -3.88
N GLY A 203 18.40 2.88 -4.37
CA GLY A 203 17.93 3.97 -3.52
C GLY A 203 16.66 3.63 -2.73
N LEU A 204 16.40 4.43 -1.70
CA LEU A 204 15.13 4.41 -0.99
C LEU A 204 14.00 4.97 -1.89
N PRO A 205 12.75 4.54 -1.68
CA PRO A 205 11.59 5.15 -2.30
C PRO A 205 11.56 6.67 -2.09
N SER A 206 11.14 7.43 -3.10
CA SER A 206 11.09 8.90 -3.03
C SER A 206 10.23 9.42 -1.86
N ALA A 207 9.15 8.73 -1.53
CA ALA A 207 8.31 9.06 -0.38
C ALA A 207 9.06 8.93 0.95
N GLN A 208 9.93 7.93 1.10
CA GLN A 208 10.78 7.77 2.30
C GLN A 208 11.89 8.82 2.38
N ILE A 209 12.46 9.19 1.23
CA ILE A 209 13.44 10.29 1.16
C ILE A 209 12.75 11.61 1.55
N ALA A 210 11.57 11.88 1.02
CA ALA A 210 10.80 13.07 1.35
C ALA A 210 10.45 13.15 2.86
N LEU A 211 10.05 12.04 3.46
CA LEU A 211 9.81 11.93 4.91
C LEU A 211 11.10 12.26 5.70
N PHE A 212 12.22 11.65 5.34
CA PHE A 212 13.51 11.90 6.01
C PHE A 212 13.90 13.36 5.91
N GLU A 213 13.85 13.97 4.72
CA GLU A 213 14.21 15.37 4.52
C GLU A 213 13.26 16.36 5.24
N ALA A 214 11.98 15.99 5.37
CA ALA A 214 11.01 16.79 6.11
C ALA A 214 11.32 16.77 7.63
N VAL A 215 11.57 15.60 8.19
CA VAL A 215 11.91 15.43 9.60
C VAL A 215 13.24 16.08 9.94
N LYS A 216 14.29 15.87 9.14
CA LYS A 216 15.62 16.47 9.31
C LYS A 216 15.64 18.00 9.40
N LYS A 217 14.61 18.69 8.88
CA LYS A 217 14.52 20.16 8.97
C LYS A 217 14.10 20.67 10.34
N VAL A 218 13.53 19.83 11.17
CA VAL A 218 12.96 20.22 12.47
C VAL A 218 13.65 19.59 13.67
N ASN A 219 14.47 18.54 13.43
CA ASN A 219 15.21 17.85 14.49
C ASN A 219 16.59 17.40 14.03
#